data_a1fd18d0ce1c572648c71cfb0ef0746e
#
_entry.id   a1fd18d0ce1c572648c71cfb0ef0746e
#
_cell.length_a   1.000
_cell.length_b   1.000
_cell.length_c   1.000
_cell.angle_alpha   90.00
_cell.angle_beta   90.00
_cell.angle_gamma   90.00
#
_symmetry.space_group_name_H-M   'P 1'
#
loop_
_entity.id
_entity.type
_entity.pdbx_description
1 polymer ?
#
loop_
_entity_poly.entity_id
_entity_poly.type
_entity_poly.pdbx_seq_one_letter_code
_entity_poly.pdbx_strand_id
1 'polypeptide(L)'
;MSRLAAASFALLLASCNARPTAPVAADAGALPVAEEPGARLEFRVDGRTVRSMTLGELTAQIEPEAVENFDGYYHRAKRFRAMRLDRVLAEGFRDAVAGPLGARQFVLRARDGYTVPISGERLLEPGAYLAVRDLDRPGWEPIGPQRANPGPAYLVWREPSQVDLETHPRPWQLAVIEVARFEAVFPHTAPEGEPEGSLARRGYAIFTDQCIRCHAINREGGRVGPDLNVPMSVTEYRPEAQIRAYIRNPLSFRYGAMPAHPNLSEQDLDGLLGYLRAMALRKHDPDARPDAGT
;
A
#
# COMPACT_ATOMS: atom_id res chain seq x y z
N MET A 1 75.67 -61.01 16.31
CA MET A 1 75.95 -60.97 14.87
C MET A 1 74.62 -61.11 14.16
N SER A 2 73.92 -60.01 13.90
CA SER A 2 72.60 -60.00 13.23
C SER A 2 72.63 -59.02 12.09
N ARG A 3 72.38 -59.46 10.92
CA ARG A 3 72.29 -58.64 9.69
C ARG A 3 70.86 -58.05 9.58
N LEU A 4 70.74 -56.76 9.48
CA LEU A 4 69.52 -56.10 9.11
C LEU A 4 69.38 -56.13 7.57
N ALA A 5 68.23 -56.60 7.09
CA ALA A 5 67.84 -56.53 5.68
C ALA A 5 66.92 -55.30 5.54
N ALA A 6 67.30 -54.37 4.70
CA ALA A 6 66.48 -53.20 4.34
C ALA A 6 65.55 -53.61 3.20
N ALA A 7 64.24 -53.45 3.43
CA ALA A 7 63.22 -53.64 2.38
C ALA A 7 62.86 -52.21 1.82
N SER A 8 63.14 -52.02 0.53
CA SER A 8 62.77 -50.82 -0.22
C SER A 8 61.30 -50.94 -0.66
N PHE A 9 60.48 -49.98 -0.19
CA PHE A 9 59.08 -49.90 -0.61
C PHE A 9 58.97 -48.84 -1.74
N ALA A 10 58.69 -49.35 -2.94
CA ALA A 10 58.45 -48.49 -4.10
C ALA A 10 57.04 -47.98 -4.06
N LEU A 11 56.88 -46.63 -3.91
CA LEU A 11 55.59 -45.92 -3.92
C LEU A 11 55.19 -45.66 -5.40
N LEU A 12 54.17 -46.36 -5.89
CA LEU A 12 53.51 -46.07 -7.17
C LEU A 12 52.55 -44.90 -7.00
N LEU A 13 52.94 -43.73 -7.50
CA LEU A 13 52.05 -42.56 -7.63
C LEU A 13 51.13 -42.78 -8.83
N ALA A 14 49.86 -43.11 -8.57
CA ALA A 14 48.80 -43.08 -9.55
C ALA A 14 48.36 -41.63 -9.81
N SER A 15 48.73 -41.11 -10.98
CA SER A 15 48.30 -39.81 -11.47
C SER A 15 46.83 -39.90 -11.89
N CYS A 16 45.90 -39.44 -11.04
CA CYS A 16 44.50 -39.20 -11.44
C CYS A 16 44.44 -37.94 -12.29
N ASN A 17 44.36 -38.10 -13.62
CA ASN A 17 44.00 -37.07 -14.54
C ASN A 17 42.51 -36.75 -14.36
N ALA A 18 42.16 -35.80 -13.49
CA ALA A 18 40.84 -35.20 -13.45
C ALA A 18 40.69 -34.29 -14.68
N ARG A 19 39.86 -34.70 -15.63
CA ARG A 19 39.41 -33.83 -16.70
C ARG A 19 38.67 -32.65 -16.06
N PRO A 20 38.99 -31.40 -16.46
CA PRO A 20 38.17 -30.27 -16.03
C PRO A 20 36.78 -30.43 -16.66
N THR A 21 35.77 -30.70 -15.84
CA THR A 21 34.38 -30.53 -16.23
C THR A 21 34.18 -29.05 -16.52
N ALA A 22 33.91 -28.76 -17.81
CA ALA A 22 33.45 -27.40 -18.18
C ALA A 22 32.28 -26.99 -17.27
N PRO A 23 32.24 -25.72 -16.77
CA PRO A 23 31.10 -25.28 -16.06
C PRO A 23 29.90 -25.38 -17.01
N VAL A 24 28.91 -26.18 -16.61
CA VAL A 24 27.57 -26.11 -17.21
C VAL A 24 27.14 -24.68 -16.97
N ALA A 25 27.13 -23.86 -18.03
CA ALA A 25 26.46 -22.59 -18.03
C ALA A 25 24.99 -22.93 -17.72
N ALA A 26 24.60 -22.77 -16.47
CA ALA A 26 23.19 -22.65 -16.11
C ALA A 26 22.71 -21.47 -16.93
N ASP A 27 21.88 -21.75 -17.92
CA ASP A 27 21.04 -20.75 -18.56
C ASP A 27 20.13 -20.24 -17.44
N ALA A 28 20.65 -19.28 -16.69
CA ALA A 28 19.88 -18.50 -15.74
C ALA A 28 18.96 -17.65 -16.60
N GLY A 29 17.87 -18.25 -17.07
CA GLY A 29 16.78 -17.54 -17.70
C GLY A 29 16.54 -16.28 -16.87
N ALA A 30 16.76 -15.11 -17.47
CA ALA A 30 16.68 -13.85 -16.76
C ALA A 30 15.34 -13.82 -15.99
N LEU A 31 15.42 -13.72 -14.66
CA LEU A 31 14.22 -13.67 -13.83
C LEU A 31 13.28 -12.61 -14.40
N PRO A 32 11.96 -12.87 -14.51
CA PRO A 32 11.03 -11.91 -15.04
C PRO A 32 11.18 -10.59 -14.30
N VAL A 33 11.09 -9.46 -15.00
CA VAL A 33 11.30 -8.14 -14.44
C VAL A 33 10.30 -7.84 -13.32
N ALA A 34 9.02 -8.20 -13.55
CA ALA A 34 7.97 -8.17 -12.53
C ALA A 34 7.76 -9.58 -11.96
N GLU A 35 7.43 -9.67 -10.66
CA GLU A 35 7.11 -10.96 -10.01
C GLU A 35 5.86 -11.61 -10.61
N GLU A 36 4.82 -10.79 -10.85
CA GLU A 36 3.56 -11.20 -11.46
C GLU A 36 3.28 -10.36 -12.73
N PRO A 37 3.92 -10.66 -13.87
CA PRO A 37 3.82 -9.82 -15.07
C PRO A 37 2.40 -9.73 -15.66
N GLY A 38 1.55 -10.72 -15.41
CA GLY A 38 0.13 -10.72 -15.82
C GLY A 38 -0.80 -9.91 -14.92
N ALA A 39 -0.35 -9.48 -13.75
CA ALA A 39 -1.16 -8.65 -12.86
C ALA A 39 -1.44 -7.29 -13.52
N ARG A 40 -2.65 -6.77 -13.30
CA ARG A 40 -3.13 -5.56 -13.96
C ARG A 40 -3.20 -4.38 -13.02
N LEU A 41 -2.87 -3.20 -13.57
CA LEU A 41 -3.09 -1.89 -12.98
C LEU A 41 -4.10 -1.14 -13.85
N GLU A 42 -5.17 -0.63 -13.22
CA GLU A 42 -6.17 0.17 -13.91
C GLU A 42 -5.95 1.65 -13.66
N PHE A 43 -6.13 2.45 -14.72
CA PHE A 43 -6.12 3.90 -14.69
C PHE A 43 -7.53 4.40 -14.96
N ARG A 44 -8.07 5.21 -14.06
CA ARG A 44 -9.44 5.71 -14.12
C ARG A 44 -9.49 7.24 -14.09
N VAL A 45 -10.51 7.78 -14.74
CA VAL A 45 -10.86 9.19 -14.64
C VAL A 45 -12.35 9.25 -14.31
N ASP A 46 -12.70 9.85 -13.17
CA ASP A 46 -14.08 10.01 -12.68
C ASP A 46 -14.88 8.70 -12.77
N GLY A 47 -14.37 7.63 -12.18
CA GLY A 47 -14.97 6.30 -12.11
C GLY A 47 -14.81 5.43 -13.37
N ARG A 48 -14.43 6.02 -14.51
CA ARG A 48 -14.33 5.31 -15.78
C ARG A 48 -12.91 4.86 -16.07
N THR A 49 -12.72 3.57 -16.36
CA THR A 49 -11.41 3.04 -16.78
C THR A 49 -11.04 3.62 -18.14
N VAL A 50 -9.94 4.38 -18.19
CA VAL A 50 -9.36 4.96 -19.42
C VAL A 50 -8.25 4.08 -19.98
N ARG A 51 -7.57 3.32 -19.11
CA ARG A 51 -6.55 2.36 -19.52
C ARG A 51 -6.44 1.23 -18.49
N SER A 52 -6.07 0.04 -18.95
CA SER A 52 -5.75 -1.10 -18.09
C SER A 52 -4.53 -1.80 -18.68
N MET A 53 -3.45 -1.89 -17.90
CA MET A 53 -2.17 -2.46 -18.34
C MET A 53 -1.73 -3.55 -17.40
N THR A 54 -1.13 -4.59 -17.94
CA THR A 54 -0.39 -5.57 -17.12
C THR A 54 0.93 -4.97 -16.64
N LEU A 55 1.48 -5.49 -15.55
CA LEU A 55 2.81 -5.08 -15.09
C LEU A 55 3.89 -5.43 -16.12
N GLY A 56 3.70 -6.52 -16.90
CA GLY A 56 4.58 -6.87 -18.00
C GLY A 56 4.57 -5.82 -19.12
N GLU A 57 3.38 -5.33 -19.51
CA GLU A 57 3.25 -4.24 -20.50
C GLU A 57 3.88 -2.94 -19.99
N LEU A 58 3.69 -2.60 -18.72
CA LEU A 58 4.30 -1.42 -18.11
C LEU A 58 5.82 -1.52 -18.08
N THR A 59 6.39 -2.65 -17.64
CA THR A 59 7.84 -2.85 -17.54
C THR A 59 8.52 -2.98 -18.91
N ALA A 60 7.77 -3.29 -19.97
CA ALA A 60 8.26 -3.27 -21.34
C ALA A 60 8.39 -1.82 -21.89
N GLN A 61 7.59 -0.90 -21.38
CA GLN A 61 7.59 0.50 -21.80
C GLN A 61 8.41 1.42 -20.89
N ILE A 62 8.50 1.06 -19.63
CA ILE A 62 9.19 1.83 -18.59
C ILE A 62 10.22 0.91 -17.96
N GLU A 63 11.50 1.15 -18.22
CA GLU A 63 12.58 0.34 -17.67
C GLU A 63 12.63 0.46 -16.15
N PRO A 64 12.45 -0.64 -15.40
CA PRO A 64 12.53 -0.60 -13.95
C PRO A 64 13.99 -0.59 -13.48
N GLU A 65 14.27 0.17 -12.45
CA GLU A 65 15.56 0.25 -11.79
C GLU A 65 15.57 -0.41 -10.41
N ALA A 66 16.76 -0.68 -9.87
CA ALA A 66 16.91 -1.12 -8.50
C ALA A 66 16.82 0.11 -7.58
N VAL A 67 15.83 0.10 -6.69
CA VAL A 67 15.58 1.18 -5.74
C VAL A 67 15.80 0.65 -4.33
N GLU A 68 16.64 1.33 -3.56
CA GLU A 68 16.81 1.11 -2.14
C GLU A 68 16.16 2.24 -1.35
N ASN A 69 15.40 1.91 -0.32
CA ASN A 69 14.74 2.87 0.56
C ASN A 69 14.61 2.30 1.98
N PHE A 70 14.51 3.17 2.98
CA PHE A 70 14.01 2.75 4.29
C PHE A 70 12.50 2.55 4.19
N ASP A 71 12.04 1.36 4.49
CA ASP A 71 10.62 1.04 4.43
C ASP A 71 10.00 1.03 5.82
N GLY A 72 8.96 1.88 6.01
CA GLY A 72 8.33 2.07 7.31
C GLY A 72 7.58 0.86 7.84
N TYR A 73 7.13 -0.06 6.97
CA TYR A 73 6.47 -1.30 7.42
C TYR A 73 7.47 -2.39 7.81
N TYR A 74 8.64 -2.43 7.15
CA TYR A 74 9.70 -3.38 7.49
C TYR A 74 10.66 -2.83 8.56
N HIS A 75 10.61 -1.52 8.86
CA HIS A 75 11.51 -0.82 9.78
C HIS A 75 13.00 -1.01 9.44
N ARG A 76 13.32 -1.15 8.17
CA ARG A 76 14.68 -1.32 7.65
C ARG A 76 14.80 -0.93 6.19
N ALA A 77 16.05 -0.86 5.70
CA ALA A 77 16.28 -0.72 4.27
C ALA A 77 15.78 -1.94 3.51
N LYS A 78 15.14 -1.68 2.37
CA LYS A 78 14.63 -2.67 1.42
C LYS A 78 15.06 -2.29 0.02
N ARG A 79 15.25 -3.30 -0.83
CA ARG A 79 15.57 -3.13 -2.25
C ARG A 79 14.46 -3.71 -3.10
N PHE A 80 14.03 -2.92 -4.08
CA PHE A 80 12.97 -3.30 -5.00
C PHE A 80 13.38 -3.07 -6.45
N ARG A 81 12.86 -3.89 -7.36
CA ARG A 81 12.79 -3.56 -8.78
C ARG A 81 11.55 -2.70 -8.96
N ALA A 82 11.73 -1.45 -9.39
CA ALA A 82 10.64 -0.47 -9.39
C ALA A 82 10.71 0.48 -10.57
N MET A 83 9.55 0.92 -11.03
CA MET A 83 9.39 1.96 -12.06
C MET A 83 9.16 3.31 -11.40
N ARG A 84 9.70 4.38 -11.95
CA ARG A 84 9.38 5.75 -11.53
C ARG A 84 7.88 5.99 -11.69
N LEU A 85 7.24 6.48 -10.63
CA LEU A 85 5.78 6.66 -10.64
C LEU A 85 5.32 7.73 -11.63
N ASP A 86 6.10 8.81 -11.82
CA ASP A 86 5.80 9.84 -12.83
C ASP A 86 5.67 9.27 -14.24
N ARG A 87 6.50 8.26 -14.59
CA ARG A 87 6.44 7.58 -15.87
C ARG A 87 5.22 6.66 -15.97
N VAL A 88 4.92 5.96 -14.88
CA VAL A 88 3.72 5.10 -14.80
C VAL A 88 2.46 5.94 -14.99
N LEU A 89 2.37 7.09 -14.33
CA LEU A 89 1.22 8.00 -14.44
C LEU A 89 1.12 8.59 -15.86
N ALA A 90 2.24 9.04 -16.44
CA ALA A 90 2.27 9.57 -17.80
C ALA A 90 1.81 8.54 -18.83
N GLU A 91 2.23 7.27 -18.68
CA GLU A 91 1.81 6.19 -19.56
C GLU A 91 0.33 5.82 -19.35
N GLY A 92 -0.09 5.69 -18.08
CA GLY A 92 -1.44 5.29 -17.73
C GLY A 92 -2.52 6.28 -18.13
N PHE A 93 -2.23 7.58 -18.03
CA PHE A 93 -3.17 8.67 -18.31
C PHE A 93 -2.94 9.37 -19.64
N ARG A 94 -2.03 8.86 -20.51
CA ARG A 94 -1.74 9.42 -21.82
C ARG A 94 -3.03 9.85 -22.52
N ASP A 95 -3.13 11.10 -22.93
CA ASP A 95 -4.26 11.70 -23.67
C ASP A 95 -5.63 11.67 -22.95
N ALA A 96 -5.74 11.04 -21.77
CA ALA A 96 -7.00 10.91 -21.04
C ALA A 96 -7.27 12.04 -20.04
N VAL A 97 -6.24 12.78 -19.65
CA VAL A 97 -6.33 13.88 -18.68
C VAL A 97 -5.75 15.16 -19.28
N ALA A 98 -6.57 16.20 -19.38
CA ALA A 98 -6.10 17.50 -19.85
C ALA A 98 -5.29 18.22 -18.77
N GLY A 99 -4.17 18.83 -19.16
CA GLY A 99 -3.30 19.61 -18.27
C GLY A 99 -2.42 18.76 -17.34
N PRO A 100 -1.69 19.40 -16.41
CA PRO A 100 -0.69 18.73 -15.60
C PRO A 100 -1.33 17.82 -14.55
N LEU A 101 -0.83 16.58 -14.45
CA LEU A 101 -1.25 15.61 -13.43
C LEU A 101 -0.99 16.09 -11.99
N GLY A 102 0.06 16.90 -11.79
CA GLY A 102 0.36 17.49 -10.48
C GLY A 102 -0.74 18.36 -9.89
N ALA A 103 -1.57 18.99 -10.75
CA ALA A 103 -2.71 19.80 -10.32
C ALA A 103 -3.99 18.97 -10.07
N ARG A 104 -3.92 17.64 -10.16
CA ARG A 104 -5.06 16.74 -9.99
C ARG A 104 -5.10 16.13 -8.60
N GLN A 105 -6.29 15.69 -8.21
CA GLN A 105 -6.48 14.80 -7.07
C GLN A 105 -6.55 13.37 -7.56
N PHE A 106 -6.06 12.46 -6.74
CA PHE A 106 -6.02 11.03 -7.04
C PHE A 106 -6.64 10.23 -5.90
N VAL A 107 -7.18 9.07 -6.26
CA VAL A 107 -7.56 8.02 -5.33
C VAL A 107 -6.86 6.73 -5.76
N LEU A 108 -6.00 6.22 -4.89
CA LEU A 108 -5.33 4.93 -5.08
C LEU A 108 -6.16 3.84 -4.40
N ARG A 109 -6.35 2.69 -5.05
CA ARG A 109 -7.08 1.56 -4.46
C ARG A 109 -6.25 0.29 -4.56
N ALA A 110 -6.11 -0.38 -3.45
CA ALA A 110 -5.49 -1.69 -3.33
C ALA A 110 -6.54 -2.81 -3.42
N ARG A 111 -6.09 -4.03 -3.71
CA ARG A 111 -6.96 -5.22 -3.80
C ARG A 111 -7.62 -5.59 -2.47
N ASP A 112 -6.96 -5.31 -1.36
CA ASP A 112 -7.47 -5.54 0.00
C ASP A 112 -8.52 -4.51 0.45
N GLY A 113 -8.79 -3.50 -0.39
CA GLY A 113 -9.73 -2.42 -0.11
C GLY A 113 -9.11 -1.19 0.56
N TYR A 114 -7.78 -1.17 0.77
CA TYR A 114 -7.08 0.04 1.21
C TYR A 114 -7.23 1.13 0.15
N THR A 115 -7.62 2.33 0.57
CA THR A 115 -7.96 3.44 -0.33
C THR A 115 -7.25 4.71 0.10
N VAL A 116 -6.48 5.34 -0.78
CA VAL A 116 -5.67 6.52 -0.46
C VAL A 116 -6.07 7.70 -1.33
N PRO A 117 -6.77 8.69 -0.79
CA PRO A 117 -6.85 10.02 -1.40
C PRO A 117 -5.47 10.69 -1.32
N ILE A 118 -4.98 11.25 -2.42
CA ILE A 118 -3.64 11.86 -2.48
C ILE A 118 -3.58 12.91 -3.58
N SER A 119 -2.79 13.96 -3.38
CA SER A 119 -2.59 14.98 -4.41
C SER A 119 -1.65 14.50 -5.51
N GLY A 120 -1.85 15.01 -6.72
CA GLY A 120 -0.93 14.76 -7.83
C GLY A 120 0.45 15.34 -7.59
N GLU A 121 0.53 16.47 -6.87
CA GLU A 121 1.80 17.05 -6.44
C GLU A 121 2.62 16.03 -5.62
N ARG A 122 1.98 15.37 -4.66
CA ARG A 122 2.62 14.32 -3.85
C ARG A 122 3.04 13.12 -4.70
N LEU A 123 2.18 12.62 -5.57
CA LEU A 123 2.49 11.45 -6.41
C LEU A 123 3.62 11.70 -7.42
N LEU A 124 3.84 12.94 -7.80
CA LEU A 124 4.89 13.34 -8.75
C LEU A 124 6.18 13.79 -8.06
N GLU A 125 6.26 13.71 -6.72
CA GLU A 125 7.51 13.99 -6.03
C GLU A 125 8.64 13.08 -6.52
N PRO A 126 9.86 13.61 -6.65
CA PRO A 126 11.04 12.77 -6.85
C PRO A 126 11.12 11.73 -5.73
N GLY A 127 11.35 10.48 -6.08
CA GLY A 127 11.43 9.39 -5.10
C GLY A 127 10.17 8.53 -5.00
N ALA A 128 9.09 8.87 -5.69
CA ALA A 128 7.91 7.99 -5.82
C ALA A 128 8.16 6.90 -6.87
N TYR A 129 7.99 5.63 -6.48
CA TYR A 129 8.20 4.46 -7.34
C TYR A 129 7.10 3.42 -7.16
N LEU A 130 6.79 2.70 -8.24
CA LEU A 130 5.96 1.50 -8.22
C LEU A 130 6.84 0.26 -8.26
N ALA A 131 7.01 -0.39 -7.13
CA ALA A 131 7.77 -1.63 -7.00
C ALA A 131 6.96 -2.81 -7.57
N VAL A 132 7.63 -3.66 -8.36
CA VAL A 132 7.06 -4.82 -9.03
C VAL A 132 7.76 -6.13 -8.66
N ARG A 133 8.83 -6.05 -7.87
CA ARG A 133 9.58 -7.20 -7.34
C ARG A 133 10.39 -6.79 -6.11
N ASP A 134 10.45 -7.70 -5.12
CA ASP A 134 11.40 -7.66 -4.01
C ASP A 134 12.77 -8.17 -4.52
N LEU A 135 13.86 -7.45 -4.25
CA LEU A 135 15.21 -7.84 -4.63
C LEU A 135 16.00 -8.49 -3.49
N ASP A 136 15.47 -8.46 -2.26
CA ASP A 136 16.15 -9.02 -1.10
C ASP A 136 15.87 -10.52 -0.93
N ARG A 137 14.86 -11.05 -1.64
CA ARG A 137 14.49 -12.47 -1.60
C ARG A 137 13.64 -12.90 -2.80
N PRO A 138 13.55 -14.20 -3.09
CA PRO A 138 12.54 -14.73 -4.01
C PRO A 138 11.12 -14.50 -3.47
N GLY A 139 10.24 -13.99 -4.30
CA GLY A 139 8.88 -13.57 -3.92
C GLY A 139 8.87 -12.31 -3.05
N TRP A 140 7.68 -11.91 -2.61
CA TRP A 140 7.52 -10.77 -1.74
C TRP A 140 7.71 -11.14 -0.27
N GLU A 141 8.42 -10.32 0.49
CA GLU A 141 8.46 -10.45 1.94
C GLU A 141 7.12 -10.01 2.53
N PRO A 142 6.48 -10.84 3.36
CA PRO A 142 5.21 -10.48 3.97
C PRO A 142 5.34 -9.30 4.95
N ILE A 143 4.35 -8.40 4.93
CA ILE A 143 4.26 -7.21 5.78
C ILE A 143 3.36 -7.47 6.99
N GLY A 144 3.79 -6.96 8.12
CA GLY A 144 3.00 -6.89 9.35
C GLY A 144 2.66 -8.23 9.99
N PRO A 145 1.90 -8.18 11.10
CA PRO A 145 1.56 -9.37 11.87
C PRO A 145 0.70 -10.38 11.12
N GLN A 146 -0.16 -9.89 10.19
CA GLN A 146 -1.00 -10.75 9.34
C GLN A 146 -0.24 -11.34 8.16
N ARG A 147 1.05 -11.02 8.01
CA ARG A 147 1.90 -11.51 6.92
C ARG A 147 1.30 -11.23 5.53
N ALA A 148 0.77 -10.00 5.33
CA ALA A 148 0.19 -9.58 4.07
C ALA A 148 1.25 -9.60 2.95
N ASN A 149 0.89 -10.15 1.78
CA ASN A 149 1.73 -10.09 0.59
C ASN A 149 1.62 -8.69 -0.03
N PRO A 150 2.69 -7.89 -0.13
CA PRO A 150 2.62 -6.54 -0.71
C PRO A 150 2.55 -6.52 -2.24
N GLY A 151 2.87 -7.63 -2.90
CA GLY A 151 2.74 -7.75 -4.37
C GLY A 151 1.30 -7.75 -4.87
N PRO A 152 1.13 -7.61 -6.16
CA PRO A 152 2.14 -7.55 -7.23
C PRO A 152 2.70 -6.14 -7.48
N ALA A 153 2.09 -5.09 -6.96
CA ALA A 153 2.49 -3.70 -7.13
C ALA A 153 2.44 -2.97 -5.78
N TYR A 154 3.54 -2.34 -5.42
CA TYR A 154 3.72 -1.68 -4.13
C TYR A 154 4.27 -0.28 -4.34
N LEU A 155 3.55 0.75 -3.87
CA LEU A 155 4.03 2.13 -3.89
C LEU A 155 5.10 2.31 -2.81
N VAL A 156 6.28 2.74 -3.22
CA VAL A 156 7.42 2.99 -2.33
C VAL A 156 7.98 4.39 -2.56
N TRP A 157 8.65 4.91 -1.54
CA TRP A 157 9.24 6.24 -1.55
C TRP A 157 10.71 6.13 -1.19
N ARG A 158 11.60 6.72 -2.01
CA ARG A 158 13.04 6.54 -1.90
C ARG A 158 13.71 7.51 -0.92
N GLU A 159 13.23 8.76 -0.87
CA GLU A 159 13.95 9.80 -0.17
C GLU A 159 13.80 9.69 1.36
N PRO A 160 14.84 10.01 2.15
CA PRO A 160 14.77 9.92 3.61
C PRO A 160 13.67 10.77 4.26
N SER A 161 13.27 11.87 3.62
CA SER A 161 12.15 12.71 4.07
C SER A 161 10.78 12.10 3.83
N GLN A 162 10.70 10.98 3.09
CA GLN A 162 9.48 10.34 2.64
C GLN A 162 9.17 9.03 3.40
N VAL A 163 9.73 8.85 4.61
CA VAL A 163 9.57 7.60 5.38
C VAL A 163 8.29 7.54 6.19
N ASP A 164 7.69 8.69 6.48
CA ASP A 164 6.47 8.80 7.27
C ASP A 164 5.27 8.25 6.50
N LEU A 165 4.56 7.27 7.08
CA LEU A 165 3.45 6.57 6.43
C LEU A 165 2.15 7.40 6.36
N GLU A 166 2.03 8.44 7.19
CA GLU A 166 0.87 9.33 7.15
C GLU A 166 0.96 10.28 5.97
N THR A 167 2.13 10.89 5.75
CA THR A 167 2.36 11.84 4.67
C THR A 167 2.73 11.19 3.34
N HIS A 168 3.39 10.02 3.38
CA HIS A 168 3.82 9.23 2.22
C HIS A 168 3.28 7.80 2.32
N PRO A 169 1.97 7.63 2.14
CA PRO A 169 1.33 6.32 2.24
C PRO A 169 1.90 5.35 1.20
N ARG A 170 2.00 4.09 1.60
CA ARG A 170 2.59 3.00 0.81
C ARG A 170 1.56 1.90 0.56
N PRO A 171 0.52 2.14 -0.27
CA PRO A 171 -0.42 1.08 -0.61
C PRO A 171 0.32 -0.07 -1.29
N TRP A 172 0.19 -1.24 -0.71
CA TRP A 172 0.56 -2.50 -1.34
C TRP A 172 -0.62 -3.08 -2.13
N GLN A 173 -0.37 -4.09 -2.98
CA GLN A 173 -1.40 -4.67 -3.86
C GLN A 173 -2.15 -3.60 -4.68
N LEU A 174 -1.46 -2.53 -5.06
CA LEU A 174 -2.07 -1.44 -5.80
C LEU A 174 -2.69 -1.98 -7.11
N ALA A 175 -3.97 -1.70 -7.31
CA ALA A 175 -4.74 -2.20 -8.43
C ALA A 175 -5.36 -1.09 -9.28
N VAL A 176 -5.68 0.07 -8.68
CA VAL A 176 -6.32 1.20 -9.36
C VAL A 176 -5.64 2.50 -8.98
N ILE A 177 -5.34 3.31 -9.99
CA ILE A 177 -4.97 4.72 -9.85
C ILE A 177 -6.06 5.53 -10.54
N GLU A 178 -6.75 6.38 -9.80
CA GLU A 178 -7.88 7.15 -10.31
C GLU A 178 -7.62 8.65 -10.17
N VAL A 179 -7.80 9.39 -11.26
CA VAL A 179 -7.91 10.85 -11.25
C VAL A 179 -9.37 11.20 -11.00
N ALA A 180 -9.68 11.78 -9.86
CA ALA A 180 -11.01 12.26 -9.52
C ALA A 180 -10.94 13.22 -8.34
N ARG A 181 -11.94 14.10 -8.21
CA ARG A 181 -12.08 14.92 -7.02
C ARG A 181 -12.56 14.06 -5.85
N PHE A 182 -11.99 14.31 -4.67
CA PHE A 182 -12.34 13.57 -3.46
C PHE A 182 -13.85 13.57 -3.19
N GLU A 183 -14.48 14.74 -3.27
CA GLU A 183 -15.91 14.92 -2.99
C GLU A 183 -16.81 14.22 -4.01
N ALA A 184 -16.32 14.02 -5.24
CA ALA A 184 -17.04 13.28 -6.26
C ALA A 184 -16.97 11.76 -6.05
N VAL A 185 -15.87 11.29 -5.46
CA VAL A 185 -15.69 9.86 -5.16
C VAL A 185 -16.39 9.45 -3.86
N PHE A 186 -16.47 10.38 -2.89
CA PHE A 186 -17.01 10.15 -1.54
C PHE A 186 -18.04 11.22 -1.17
N PRO A 187 -19.16 11.34 -1.90
CA PRO A 187 -20.11 12.43 -1.77
C PRO A 187 -20.86 12.45 -0.42
N HIS A 188 -20.98 11.29 0.26
CA HIS A 188 -21.73 11.16 1.50
C HIS A 188 -20.85 11.06 2.75
N THR A 189 -19.57 11.47 2.66
CA THR A 189 -18.65 11.48 3.81
C THR A 189 -18.56 12.85 4.49
N ALA A 190 -18.91 13.92 3.81
CA ALA A 190 -18.85 15.26 4.39
C ALA A 190 -19.97 15.50 5.44
N PRO A 191 -19.66 16.17 6.55
CA PRO A 191 -20.66 16.56 7.55
C PRO A 191 -21.40 17.81 7.07
N GLU A 192 -22.29 17.65 6.08
CA GLU A 192 -23.03 18.75 5.48
C GLU A 192 -23.84 19.54 6.53
N GLY A 193 -23.92 20.88 6.36
CA GLY A 193 -24.61 21.77 7.28
C GLY A 193 -23.85 22.09 8.57
N GLU A 194 -22.72 21.42 8.85
CA GLU A 194 -21.88 21.79 9.98
C GLU A 194 -21.08 23.07 9.67
N PRO A 195 -21.04 24.04 10.61
CA PRO A 195 -20.28 25.27 10.40
C PRO A 195 -18.80 25.04 10.18
N GLU A 196 -18.16 25.93 9.41
CA GLU A 196 -16.69 25.95 9.31
C GLU A 196 -16.07 26.17 10.72
N GLY A 197 -14.98 25.44 11.01
CA GLY A 197 -14.33 25.49 12.32
C GLY A 197 -15.02 24.67 13.43
N SER A 198 -16.16 24.02 13.14
CA SER A 198 -16.79 23.10 14.09
C SER A 198 -15.93 21.87 14.37
N LEU A 199 -16.16 21.19 15.51
CA LEU A 199 -15.50 19.93 15.82
C LEU A 199 -15.74 18.88 14.72
N ALA A 200 -16.95 18.84 14.13
CA ALA A 200 -17.27 17.92 13.07
C ALA A 200 -16.43 18.17 11.81
N ARG A 201 -16.22 19.42 11.41
CA ARG A 201 -15.35 19.78 10.27
C ARG A 201 -13.89 19.46 10.54
N ARG A 202 -13.39 19.73 11.75
CA ARG A 202 -12.05 19.35 12.17
C ARG A 202 -11.87 17.81 12.10
N GLY A 203 -12.81 17.06 12.66
CA GLY A 203 -12.79 15.61 12.65
C GLY A 203 -12.88 15.03 11.24
N TYR A 204 -13.65 15.65 10.35
CA TYR A 204 -13.72 15.28 8.95
C TYR A 204 -12.35 15.40 8.26
N ALA A 205 -11.63 16.49 8.48
CA ALA A 205 -10.29 16.67 7.92
C ALA A 205 -9.33 15.55 8.39
N ILE A 206 -9.36 15.20 9.69
CA ILE A 206 -8.54 14.11 10.23
C ILE A 206 -8.97 12.75 9.65
N PHE A 207 -10.28 12.50 9.56
CA PHE A 207 -10.82 11.28 9.01
C PHE A 207 -10.39 11.08 7.55
N THR A 208 -10.51 12.11 6.73
CA THR A 208 -10.14 12.07 5.30
C THR A 208 -8.65 11.90 5.07
N ASP A 209 -7.81 12.43 5.98
CA ASP A 209 -6.36 12.29 5.89
C ASP A 209 -5.87 10.89 6.33
N GLN A 210 -6.40 10.34 7.42
CA GLN A 210 -5.83 9.16 8.06
C GLN A 210 -6.77 7.95 8.07
N CYS A 211 -8.04 8.14 8.41
CA CYS A 211 -8.94 7.03 8.74
C CYS A 211 -9.63 6.43 7.51
N ILE A 212 -9.95 7.26 6.51
CA ILE A 212 -10.64 6.84 5.28
C ILE A 212 -9.87 5.79 4.48
N ARG A 213 -8.55 5.70 4.70
CA ARG A 213 -7.70 4.72 4.02
C ARG A 213 -8.12 3.28 4.33
N CYS A 214 -8.59 3.05 5.54
CA CYS A 214 -9.00 1.74 6.03
C CYS A 214 -10.50 1.63 6.30
N HIS A 215 -11.15 2.73 6.70
CA HIS A 215 -12.55 2.78 7.12
C HIS A 215 -13.42 3.49 6.09
N ALA A 216 -14.71 3.12 6.09
CA ALA A 216 -15.74 3.81 5.34
C ALA A 216 -16.66 4.60 6.28
N ILE A 217 -17.30 5.61 5.72
CA ILE A 217 -18.52 6.28 6.22
C ILE A 217 -19.54 6.16 5.10
N ASN A 218 -20.72 5.64 5.40
CA ASN A 218 -21.80 5.50 4.41
C ASN A 218 -21.40 4.63 3.19
N ARG A 219 -20.63 3.59 3.39
CA ARG A 219 -20.05 2.69 2.38
C ARG A 219 -18.98 3.33 1.49
N GLU A 220 -18.58 4.57 1.79
CA GLU A 220 -17.58 5.32 1.05
C GLU A 220 -16.26 5.41 1.82
N GLY A 221 -15.17 4.92 1.22
CA GLY A 221 -13.83 4.85 1.82
C GLY A 221 -13.16 3.49 1.68
N GLY A 222 -12.21 3.23 2.57
CA GLY A 222 -11.48 1.96 2.66
C GLY A 222 -12.34 0.83 3.25
N ARG A 223 -11.93 -0.41 2.94
CA ARG A 223 -12.65 -1.63 3.36
C ARG A 223 -11.79 -2.59 4.18
N VAL A 224 -10.62 -2.15 4.62
CA VAL A 224 -9.74 -2.92 5.52
C VAL A 224 -10.34 -3.01 6.92
N GLY A 225 -10.94 -1.91 7.38
CA GLY A 225 -11.71 -1.82 8.62
C GLY A 225 -13.22 -1.77 8.35
N PRO A 226 -14.05 -1.80 9.40
CA PRO A 226 -15.49 -1.67 9.24
C PRO A 226 -15.90 -0.27 8.80
N ASP A 227 -17.12 -0.16 8.21
CA ASP A 227 -17.82 1.11 8.10
C ASP A 227 -18.13 1.63 9.51
N LEU A 228 -17.89 2.92 9.75
CA LEU A 228 -18.04 3.53 11.07
C LEU A 228 -19.42 4.20 11.27
N ASN A 229 -20.28 4.21 10.24
CA ASN A 229 -21.57 4.90 10.28
C ASN A 229 -22.79 4.02 9.98
N VAL A 230 -22.68 3.08 9.05
CA VAL A 230 -23.81 2.25 8.65
C VAL A 230 -23.50 0.76 8.80
N PRO A 231 -24.52 -0.09 9.13
CA PRO A 231 -25.93 0.27 9.42
C PRO A 231 -26.08 1.01 10.75
N MET A 232 -25.13 0.90 11.68
CA MET A 232 -25.12 1.53 12.99
C MET A 232 -23.79 2.27 13.20
N SER A 233 -23.87 3.54 13.59
CA SER A 233 -22.65 4.31 13.85
C SER A 233 -21.89 3.75 15.05
N VAL A 234 -20.58 3.78 14.99
CA VAL A 234 -19.72 3.35 16.10
C VAL A 234 -20.02 4.11 17.40
N THR A 235 -20.50 5.35 17.30
CA THR A 235 -20.91 6.16 18.46
C THR A 235 -22.25 5.77 19.07
N GLU A 236 -23.04 4.92 18.38
CA GLU A 236 -24.32 4.43 18.89
C GLU A 236 -24.15 3.16 19.75
N TYR A 237 -23.08 2.38 19.53
CA TYR A 237 -22.88 1.11 20.24
C TYR A 237 -21.58 1.02 21.05
N ARG A 238 -20.71 2.03 20.98
CA ARG A 238 -19.47 2.09 21.76
C ARG A 238 -19.40 3.35 22.61
N PRO A 239 -19.02 3.23 23.88
CA PRO A 239 -18.72 4.40 24.70
C PRO A 239 -17.56 5.22 24.12
N GLU A 240 -17.65 6.55 24.16
CA GLU A 240 -16.63 7.43 23.62
C GLU A 240 -15.23 7.20 24.21
N ALA A 241 -15.16 6.95 25.52
CA ALA A 241 -13.89 6.64 26.19
C ALA A 241 -13.23 5.40 25.58
N GLN A 242 -14.04 4.39 25.19
CA GLN A 242 -13.53 3.18 24.53
C GLN A 242 -13.06 3.48 23.11
N ILE A 243 -13.78 4.32 22.34
CA ILE A 243 -13.37 4.73 20.99
C ILE A 243 -12.02 5.45 21.05
N ARG A 244 -11.87 6.42 21.95
CA ARG A 244 -10.60 7.16 22.18
C ARG A 244 -9.44 6.20 22.49
N ALA A 245 -9.63 5.35 23.49
CA ALA A 245 -8.63 4.40 23.90
C ALA A 245 -8.24 3.43 22.77
N TYR A 246 -9.24 2.98 21.99
CA TYR A 246 -9.01 2.09 20.85
C TYR A 246 -8.22 2.78 19.73
N ILE A 247 -8.52 4.03 19.39
CA ILE A 247 -7.76 4.80 18.39
C ILE A 247 -6.29 4.95 18.83
N ARG A 248 -6.04 5.24 20.11
CA ARG A 248 -4.69 5.44 20.63
C ARG A 248 -3.87 4.15 20.66
N ASN A 249 -4.48 3.03 21.03
CA ASN A 249 -3.80 1.75 21.16
C ASN A 249 -4.74 0.57 20.93
N PRO A 250 -5.05 0.23 19.67
CA PRO A 250 -5.98 -0.87 19.36
C PRO A 250 -5.47 -2.24 19.82
N LEU A 251 -4.16 -2.45 19.88
CA LEU A 251 -3.57 -3.73 20.31
C LEU A 251 -3.83 -4.06 21.78
N SER A 252 -4.14 -3.05 22.62
CA SER A 252 -4.54 -3.28 24.02
C SER A 252 -5.93 -3.92 24.14
N PHE A 253 -6.74 -3.92 23.09
CA PHE A 253 -8.08 -4.48 23.07
C PHE A 253 -8.16 -5.80 22.33
N ARG A 254 -7.50 -5.88 21.19
CA ARG A 254 -7.47 -7.07 20.37
C ARG A 254 -6.32 -7.05 19.37
N TYR A 255 -5.90 -8.23 18.96
CA TYR A 255 -5.01 -8.36 17.82
C TYR A 255 -5.73 -7.92 16.52
N GLY A 256 -5.10 -7.06 15.73
CA GLY A 256 -5.71 -6.54 14.50
C GLY A 256 -4.71 -5.74 13.66
N ALA A 257 -5.18 -5.27 12.49
CA ALA A 257 -4.39 -4.51 11.53
C ALA A 257 -4.46 -2.99 11.74
N MET A 258 -5.37 -2.49 12.57
CA MET A 258 -5.49 -1.06 12.82
C MET A 258 -4.21 -0.55 13.49
N PRO A 259 -3.52 0.44 12.90
CA PRO A 259 -2.38 1.07 13.55
C PRO A 259 -2.82 1.90 14.77
N ALA A 260 -1.90 2.09 15.70
CA ALA A 260 -2.09 3.03 16.80
C ALA A 260 -1.88 4.46 16.30
N HIS A 261 -2.66 5.41 16.83
CA HIS A 261 -2.52 6.84 16.56
C HIS A 261 -2.19 7.60 17.86
N PRO A 262 -0.98 7.40 18.44
CA PRO A 262 -0.63 8.00 19.73
C PRO A 262 -0.44 9.52 19.65
N ASN A 263 -0.18 10.06 18.46
CA ASN A 263 0.12 11.46 18.22
C ASN A 263 -1.14 12.36 18.13
N LEU A 264 -2.33 11.76 18.02
CA LEU A 264 -3.56 12.53 18.01
C LEU A 264 -3.77 13.18 19.38
N SER A 265 -3.93 14.52 19.40
CA SER A 265 -4.24 15.28 20.61
C SER A 265 -5.66 14.99 21.10
N GLU A 266 -5.98 15.41 22.34
CA GLU A 266 -7.37 15.32 22.82
C GLU A 266 -8.33 16.13 21.95
N GLN A 267 -7.89 17.29 21.44
CA GLN A 267 -8.70 18.10 20.52
C GLN A 267 -8.95 17.40 19.18
N ASP A 268 -8.00 16.58 18.69
CA ASP A 268 -8.18 15.78 17.47
C ASP A 268 -9.19 14.67 17.70
N LEU A 269 -9.12 14.02 18.86
CA LEU A 269 -10.11 13.00 19.24
C LEU A 269 -11.49 13.60 19.48
N ASP A 270 -11.58 14.82 20.08
CA ASP A 270 -12.84 15.57 20.18
C ASP A 270 -13.43 15.86 18.79
N GLY A 271 -12.57 16.29 17.86
CA GLY A 271 -12.95 16.49 16.47
C GLY A 271 -13.49 15.22 15.83
N LEU A 272 -12.73 14.11 15.90
CA LEU A 272 -13.16 12.83 15.34
C LEU A 272 -14.48 12.35 15.90
N LEU A 273 -14.70 12.43 17.22
CA LEU A 273 -15.96 12.06 17.83
C LEU A 273 -17.09 13.01 17.41
N GLY A 274 -16.81 14.32 17.32
CA GLY A 274 -17.75 15.30 16.78
C GLY A 274 -18.19 14.95 15.36
N TYR A 275 -17.25 14.59 14.52
CA TYR A 275 -17.51 14.13 13.14
C TYR A 275 -18.37 12.86 13.11
N LEU A 276 -17.98 11.82 13.86
CA LEU A 276 -18.71 10.56 13.87
C LEU A 276 -20.16 10.72 14.37
N ARG A 277 -20.39 11.58 15.38
CA ARG A 277 -21.75 11.92 15.84
C ARG A 277 -22.55 12.69 14.77
N ALA A 278 -21.90 13.64 14.08
CA ALA A 278 -22.54 14.38 13.00
C ALA A 278 -22.95 13.45 11.86
N MET A 279 -22.11 12.45 11.54
CA MET A 279 -22.41 11.45 10.50
C MET A 279 -23.46 10.44 10.95
N ALA A 280 -23.57 10.11 12.24
CA ALA A 280 -24.62 9.26 12.76
C ALA A 280 -26.05 9.80 12.45
N LEU A 281 -26.17 11.13 12.31
CA LEU A 281 -27.40 11.81 11.91
C LEU A 281 -27.57 11.93 10.37
N ARG A 282 -26.56 11.47 9.60
CA ARG A 282 -26.50 11.61 8.12
C ARG A 282 -26.19 10.26 7.47
N LYS A 283 -26.95 9.23 7.90
CA LYS A 283 -26.78 7.89 7.35
C LYS A 283 -27.23 7.84 5.91
N HIS A 284 -26.37 7.29 5.07
CA HIS A 284 -26.66 6.92 3.68
C HIS A 284 -26.14 5.50 3.45
N ASP A 285 -27.07 4.52 3.45
CA ASP A 285 -26.72 3.12 3.18
C ASP A 285 -27.40 2.68 1.87
N PRO A 286 -26.68 2.60 0.76
CA PRO A 286 -27.23 2.17 -0.52
C PRO A 286 -27.69 0.71 -0.49
N ASP A 287 -27.22 -0.08 0.47
CA ASP A 287 -27.56 -1.48 0.63
C ASP A 287 -28.71 -1.68 1.68
N ALA A 288 -29.19 -0.60 2.28
CA ALA A 288 -30.32 -0.69 3.22
C ALA A 288 -31.55 -1.25 2.50
N ARG A 289 -32.05 -2.40 2.96
CA ARG A 289 -33.34 -2.90 2.49
C ARG A 289 -34.40 -1.89 2.94
N PRO A 290 -35.30 -1.44 2.05
CA PRO A 290 -36.46 -0.72 2.50
C PRO A 290 -37.16 -1.62 3.53
N ASP A 291 -37.42 -1.06 4.71
CA ASP A 291 -38.14 -1.78 5.78
C ASP A 291 -39.35 -2.42 5.14
N ALA A 292 -39.42 -3.77 5.22
CA ALA A 292 -40.64 -4.51 4.91
C ALA A 292 -41.67 -3.99 5.93
N GLY A 293 -42.50 -3.06 5.49
CA GLY A 293 -43.42 -2.33 6.34
C GLY A 293 -44.19 -3.32 7.22
N THR A 294 -44.13 -3.05 8.52
CA THR A 294 -44.99 -3.64 9.53
C THR A 294 -46.41 -3.16 9.36
#